data_93155bf8a4d39c80e4df28c0cc7c9066
#
_entry.id   93155bf8a4d39c80e4df28c0cc7c9066
#
_cell.length_a   1.000
_cell.length_b   1.000
_cell.length_c   1.000
_cell.angle_alpha   90.00
_cell.angle_beta   90.00
_cell.angle_gamma   90.00
#
_symmetry.space_group_name_H-M   'P 1'
#
loop_
_entity.id
_entity.type
_entity.pdbx_description
1 polymer ?
#
loop_
_entity_poly.entity_id
_entity_poly.type
_entity_poly.pdbx_seq_one_letter_code
_entity_poly.pdbx_strand_id
1 'polypeptide(L)'
;MDDPTRIDPTLESLRRAWEGQPNLSLPTFFAMLANQGIGWGATDDELVAELERQARVHPPLLPLEDGRIAAGEWLVLADAPTYRITATPNHIIVRRPDTQPVVWAYESIRPTGPGRPFTIRDTEGFEHRFGVVSRLMRLSAECPDLNGLKRQDLGDFVFILRFAAAIGVLDHGLHLFAKENRRVTLNCSPLVGLRNQLPTTSGEQFTRQDYSWQRIEKCRPGEELEMILGGGESARLGTVQEILVAETPNPLFG
;
A
#
# COMPACT_ATOMS: atom_id res chain seq x y z
N MET A 1 -29.69 11.22 34.86
CA MET A 1 -29.14 12.54 34.44
C MET A 1 -27.77 12.28 33.85
N ASP A 2 -27.62 12.54 32.56
CA ASP A 2 -26.36 12.22 31.88
C ASP A 2 -25.28 13.19 32.35
N ASP A 3 -24.09 12.65 32.60
CA ASP A 3 -22.91 13.44 33.01
C ASP A 3 -22.40 14.30 31.86
N PRO A 4 -22.42 15.65 31.96
CA PRO A 4 -21.92 16.52 30.89
C PRO A 4 -20.43 16.42 30.67
N THR A 5 -19.65 15.83 31.58
CA THR A 5 -18.20 15.69 31.44
C THR A 5 -17.79 14.74 30.30
N ARG A 6 -18.73 13.91 29.79
CA ARG A 6 -18.52 13.03 28.65
C ARG A 6 -18.39 13.79 27.30
N ILE A 7 -18.89 15.02 27.19
CA ILE A 7 -18.98 15.76 25.93
C ILE A 7 -17.61 16.07 25.38
N ASP A 8 -16.73 16.67 26.16
CA ASP A 8 -15.40 17.08 25.69
C ASP A 8 -14.53 15.91 25.22
N PRO A 9 -14.43 14.76 25.95
CA PRO A 9 -13.70 13.59 25.48
C PRO A 9 -14.27 13.00 24.19
N THR A 10 -15.60 12.97 24.03
CA THR A 10 -16.26 12.47 22.81
C THR A 10 -15.93 13.37 21.62
N LEU A 11 -16.01 14.69 21.78
CA LEU A 11 -15.66 15.65 20.72
C LEU A 11 -14.16 15.58 20.36
N GLU A 12 -13.27 15.35 21.33
CA GLU A 12 -11.85 15.18 21.07
C GLU A 12 -11.58 13.89 20.28
N SER A 13 -12.27 12.79 20.59
CA SER A 13 -12.17 11.54 19.80
C SER A 13 -12.70 11.74 18.38
N LEU A 14 -13.82 12.46 18.22
CA LEU A 14 -14.36 12.82 16.91
C LEU A 14 -13.36 13.67 16.12
N ARG A 15 -12.78 14.68 16.73
CA ARG A 15 -11.78 15.54 16.10
C ARG A 15 -10.59 14.72 15.57
N ARG A 16 -9.99 13.88 16.41
CA ARG A 16 -8.83 13.04 16.02
C ARG A 16 -9.16 12.09 14.87
N ALA A 17 -10.30 11.44 14.91
CA ALA A 17 -10.73 10.51 13.87
C ALA A 17 -10.99 11.24 12.53
N TRP A 18 -11.59 12.42 12.56
CA TRP A 18 -11.86 13.22 11.38
C TRP A 18 -10.61 13.89 10.82
N GLU A 19 -9.69 14.37 11.67
CA GLU A 19 -8.38 14.89 11.23
C GLU A 19 -7.55 13.86 10.44
N GLY A 20 -7.75 12.57 10.70
CA GLY A 20 -7.14 11.49 9.90
C GLY A 20 -7.77 11.31 8.52
N GLN A 21 -8.97 11.85 8.29
CA GLN A 21 -9.75 11.74 7.05
C GLN A 21 -10.36 13.09 6.62
N PRO A 22 -9.55 14.16 6.47
CA PRO A 22 -10.05 15.52 6.24
C PRO A 22 -10.75 15.70 4.89
N ASN A 23 -10.57 14.76 3.96
CA ASN A 23 -11.25 14.76 2.67
C ASN A 23 -12.75 14.41 2.77
N LEU A 24 -13.19 13.86 3.91
CA LEU A 24 -14.59 13.60 4.18
C LEU A 24 -15.22 14.82 4.82
N SER A 25 -16.37 15.26 4.29
CA SER A 25 -17.20 16.23 5.02
C SER A 25 -17.72 15.58 6.30
N LEU A 26 -17.98 16.36 7.35
CA LEU A 26 -18.49 15.81 8.61
C LEU A 26 -19.80 15.02 8.43
N PRO A 27 -20.79 15.46 7.62
CA PRO A 27 -21.96 14.63 7.32
C PRO A 27 -21.64 13.29 6.66
N THR A 28 -20.67 13.26 5.73
CA THR A 28 -20.21 12.02 5.08
C THR A 28 -19.52 11.10 6.09
N PHE A 29 -18.75 11.68 7.01
CA PHE A 29 -18.10 10.91 8.08
C PHE A 29 -19.14 10.26 9.00
N PHE A 30 -20.18 10.99 9.41
CA PHE A 30 -21.29 10.42 10.17
C PHE A 30 -22.07 9.34 9.39
N ALA A 31 -22.30 9.53 8.09
CA ALA A 31 -22.95 8.51 7.27
C ALA A 31 -22.10 7.23 7.20
N MET A 32 -20.78 7.35 7.15
CA MET A 32 -19.86 6.21 7.22
C MET A 32 -19.96 5.48 8.56
N LEU A 33 -19.96 6.21 9.68
CA LEU A 33 -20.15 5.63 11.02
C LEU A 33 -21.48 4.90 11.13
N ALA A 34 -22.56 5.47 10.57
CA ALA A 34 -23.89 4.85 10.56
C ALA A 34 -23.89 3.52 9.78
N ASN A 35 -23.17 3.43 8.66
CA ASN A 35 -23.00 2.18 7.90
C ASN A 35 -22.21 1.11 8.67
N GLN A 36 -21.43 1.52 9.68
CA GLN A 36 -20.68 0.65 10.59
C GLN A 36 -21.46 0.32 11.87
N GLY A 37 -22.75 0.69 11.92
CA GLY A 37 -23.64 0.41 13.04
C GLY A 37 -23.72 1.50 14.11
N ILE A 38 -22.96 2.60 13.99
CA ILE A 38 -23.01 3.75 14.90
C ILE A 38 -24.03 4.76 14.38
N GLY A 39 -25.30 4.49 14.68
CA GLY A 39 -26.42 5.31 14.24
C GLY A 39 -27.35 5.70 15.38
N TRP A 40 -28.63 5.87 15.05
CA TRP A 40 -29.64 6.18 16.01
C TRP A 40 -29.74 5.10 17.10
N GLY A 41 -29.58 5.49 18.37
CA GLY A 41 -29.60 4.58 19.51
C GLY A 41 -28.25 4.07 19.97
N ALA A 42 -27.16 4.36 19.25
CA ALA A 42 -25.81 4.09 19.73
C ALA A 42 -25.50 4.97 20.96
N THR A 43 -24.75 4.40 21.89
CA THR A 43 -24.25 5.12 23.08
C THR A 43 -22.99 5.94 22.74
N ASP A 44 -22.64 6.91 23.60
CA ASP A 44 -21.39 7.68 23.45
C ASP A 44 -20.15 6.76 23.56
N ASP A 45 -20.20 5.72 24.40
CA ASP A 45 -19.08 4.77 24.53
C ASP A 45 -18.86 3.96 23.26
N GLU A 46 -19.93 3.49 22.60
CA GLU A 46 -19.86 2.80 21.31
C GLU A 46 -19.30 3.74 20.22
N LEU A 47 -19.78 4.99 20.19
CA LEU A 47 -19.25 6.00 19.29
C LEU A 47 -17.77 6.25 19.51
N VAL A 48 -17.34 6.47 20.75
CA VAL A 48 -15.92 6.72 21.09
C VAL A 48 -15.06 5.52 20.71
N ALA A 49 -15.49 4.28 21.00
CA ALA A 49 -14.75 3.08 20.63
C ALA A 49 -14.54 2.99 19.11
N GLU A 50 -15.57 3.31 18.31
CA GLU A 50 -15.46 3.33 16.85
C GLU A 50 -14.57 4.48 16.36
N LEU A 51 -14.69 5.69 16.91
CA LEU A 51 -13.83 6.82 16.58
C LEU A 51 -12.35 6.54 16.87
N GLU A 52 -12.06 5.86 17.98
CA GLU A 52 -10.70 5.41 18.29
C GLU A 52 -10.20 4.34 17.32
N ARG A 53 -11.09 3.44 16.86
CA ARG A 53 -10.76 2.47 15.81
C ARG A 53 -10.42 3.18 14.51
N GLN A 54 -11.22 4.17 14.09
CA GLN A 54 -10.97 5.01 12.92
C GLN A 54 -9.62 5.73 13.04
N ALA A 55 -9.32 6.36 14.17
CA ALA A 55 -8.06 7.07 14.39
C ALA A 55 -6.84 6.13 14.43
N ARG A 56 -7.01 4.86 14.83
CA ARG A 56 -5.92 3.87 14.75
C ARG A 56 -5.63 3.42 13.32
N VAL A 57 -6.65 3.33 12.46
CA VAL A 57 -6.50 2.93 11.05
C VAL A 57 -6.09 4.12 10.19
N HIS A 58 -6.68 5.28 10.44
CA HIS A 58 -6.42 6.55 9.74
C HIS A 58 -5.97 7.62 10.74
N PRO A 59 -4.72 7.58 11.20
CA PRO A 59 -4.25 8.55 12.19
C PRO A 59 -4.07 9.94 11.57
N PRO A 60 -4.21 11.02 12.37
CA PRO A 60 -3.94 12.39 11.92
C PRO A 60 -2.45 12.65 11.69
N LEU A 61 -1.57 11.85 12.29
CA LEU A 61 -0.13 11.89 12.12
C LEU A 61 0.42 10.47 11.94
N LEU A 62 1.40 10.32 11.05
CA LEU A 62 2.14 9.08 10.89
C LEU A 62 2.87 8.75 12.21
N PRO A 63 2.67 7.57 12.81
CA PRO A 63 3.33 7.20 14.07
C PRO A 63 4.83 6.99 13.86
N LEU A 64 5.63 7.91 14.35
CA LEU A 64 7.09 7.90 14.25
C LEU A 64 7.73 7.93 15.62
N GLU A 65 8.82 7.16 15.80
CA GLU A 65 9.78 7.28 16.89
C GLU A 65 11.16 7.60 16.27
N ASP A 66 11.80 8.65 16.72
CA ASP A 66 13.08 9.13 16.21
C ASP A 66 13.13 9.26 14.66
N GLY A 67 12.01 9.68 14.07
CA GLY A 67 11.87 9.82 12.61
C GLY A 67 11.68 8.50 11.84
N ARG A 68 11.49 7.37 12.50
CA ARG A 68 11.24 6.07 11.88
C ARG A 68 9.83 5.58 12.23
N ILE A 69 9.27 4.71 11.39
CA ILE A 69 8.01 4.03 11.72
C ILE A 69 8.20 3.23 13.00
N ALA A 70 7.42 3.57 14.03
CA ALA A 70 7.50 2.95 15.34
C ALA A 70 7.07 1.48 15.32
N ALA A 71 5.94 1.19 14.66
CA ALA A 71 5.40 -0.16 14.53
C ALA A 71 4.42 -0.27 13.36
N GLY A 72 4.35 -1.49 12.81
CA GLY A 72 3.43 -1.82 11.72
C GLY A 72 3.88 -1.28 10.37
N GLU A 73 2.97 -1.35 9.41
CA GLU A 73 3.17 -0.89 8.04
C GLU A 73 2.07 0.10 7.69
N TRP A 74 2.43 1.12 6.94
CA TRP A 74 1.55 2.25 6.67
C TRP A 74 1.49 2.56 5.20
N LEU A 75 0.30 2.63 4.63
CA LEU A 75 0.08 3.20 3.31
C LEU A 75 -0.13 4.71 3.45
N VAL A 76 0.71 5.47 2.78
CA VAL A 76 0.62 6.92 2.65
C VAL A 76 0.14 7.22 1.23
N LEU A 77 -1.04 7.79 1.12
CA LEU A 77 -1.55 8.33 -0.15
C LEU A 77 -1.17 9.80 -0.22
N ALA A 78 -0.53 10.20 -1.31
CA ALA A 78 -0.14 11.57 -1.55
C ALA A 78 -0.58 12.04 -2.92
N ASP A 79 -0.92 13.32 -3.00
CA ASP A 79 -1.37 14.00 -4.22
C ASP A 79 -0.38 15.09 -4.63
N ALA A 80 -0.49 15.52 -5.90
CA ALA A 80 0.27 16.61 -6.48
C ALA A 80 1.81 16.49 -6.37
N PRO A 81 2.44 15.44 -6.94
CA PRO A 81 1.87 14.38 -7.79
C PRO A 81 1.34 13.18 -6.99
N THR A 82 0.56 12.33 -7.66
CA THR A 82 -0.02 11.13 -7.04
C THR A 82 1.04 10.08 -6.77
N TYR A 83 1.15 9.68 -5.50
CA TYR A 83 1.98 8.58 -5.03
C TYR A 83 1.20 7.67 -4.10
N ARG A 84 1.54 6.39 -4.15
CA ARG A 84 1.16 5.38 -3.16
C ARG A 84 2.44 4.87 -2.51
N ILE A 85 2.64 5.18 -1.23
CA ILE A 85 3.90 4.93 -0.55
C ILE A 85 3.63 4.01 0.63
N THR A 86 4.28 2.86 0.65
CA THR A 86 4.24 1.97 1.82
C THR A 86 5.46 2.24 2.67
N ALA A 87 5.24 2.64 3.91
CA ALA A 87 6.27 2.91 4.89
C ALA A 87 6.28 1.80 5.95
N THR A 88 7.42 1.14 6.11
CA THR A 88 7.68 0.11 7.10
C THR A 88 8.82 0.55 8.02
N PRO A 89 9.10 -0.13 9.13
CA PRO A 89 10.28 0.19 9.96
C PRO A 89 11.62 0.15 9.21
N ASN A 90 11.73 -0.63 8.15
CA ASN A 90 13.01 -0.91 7.48
C ASN A 90 13.15 -0.26 6.11
N HIS A 91 12.07 -0.08 5.37
CA HIS A 91 12.10 0.39 3.98
C HIS A 91 10.85 1.18 3.59
N ILE A 92 10.99 1.88 2.48
CA ILE A 92 9.92 2.60 1.80
C ILE A 92 9.71 1.96 0.43
N ILE A 93 8.45 1.73 0.07
CA ILE A 93 8.03 1.33 -1.28
C ILE A 93 7.30 2.52 -1.90
N VAL A 94 7.87 3.10 -2.95
CA VAL A 94 7.24 4.21 -3.67
C VAL A 94 6.67 3.70 -4.98
N ARG A 95 5.38 3.92 -5.20
CA ARG A 95 4.67 3.53 -6.42
C ARG A 95 3.98 4.75 -7.03
N ARG A 96 4.03 4.82 -8.35
CA ARG A 96 3.28 5.76 -9.17
C ARG A 96 2.55 4.97 -10.26
N PRO A 97 1.43 5.49 -10.79
CA PRO A 97 0.78 4.88 -11.94
C PRO A 97 1.79 4.66 -13.08
N ASP A 98 1.74 3.50 -13.71
CA ASP A 98 2.50 3.12 -14.90
C ASP A 98 4.03 3.26 -14.80
N THR A 99 4.59 3.37 -13.61
CA THR A 99 6.04 3.42 -13.41
C THR A 99 6.53 2.25 -12.57
N GLN A 100 7.82 1.93 -12.71
CA GLN A 100 8.46 0.94 -11.86
C GLN A 100 8.38 1.37 -10.39
N PRO A 101 7.97 0.49 -9.48
CA PRO A 101 8.09 0.75 -8.05
C PRO A 101 9.55 0.82 -7.63
N VAL A 102 9.81 1.66 -6.64
CA VAL A 102 11.14 1.81 -6.05
C VAL A 102 11.07 1.38 -4.59
N VAL A 103 12.03 0.55 -4.17
CA VAL A 103 12.15 0.04 -2.78
C VAL A 103 13.54 0.38 -2.26
N TRP A 104 13.63 1.13 -1.17
CA TRP A 104 14.90 1.51 -0.55
C TRP A 104 14.79 1.72 0.96
N ALA A 105 15.94 1.58 1.63
CA ALA A 105 16.07 1.88 3.06
C ALA A 105 16.11 3.40 3.25
N TYR A 106 15.58 3.87 4.36
CA TYR A 106 15.57 5.30 4.72
C TYR A 106 16.22 5.54 6.09
N GLU A 107 16.72 6.75 6.30
CA GLU A 107 17.23 7.20 7.58
C GLU A 107 16.08 7.71 8.45
N SER A 108 15.29 8.65 7.91
CA SER A 108 14.21 9.28 8.67
C SER A 108 13.08 9.80 7.77
N ILE A 109 11.89 9.92 8.37
CA ILE A 109 10.71 10.55 7.81
C ILE A 109 10.41 11.80 8.65
N ARG A 110 10.15 12.94 8.02
CA ARG A 110 9.68 14.13 8.73
C ARG A 110 8.26 13.92 9.25
N PRO A 111 7.89 14.44 10.43
CA PRO A 111 6.53 14.37 10.95
C PRO A 111 5.50 14.82 9.92
N THR A 112 4.58 13.94 9.57
CA THR A 112 3.63 14.17 8.49
C THR A 112 2.26 13.59 8.82
N GLY A 113 1.25 14.03 8.06
CA GLY A 113 -0.13 13.61 8.14
C GLY A 113 -0.94 14.26 7.02
N PRO A 114 -2.25 14.02 6.93
CA PRO A 114 -3.08 14.64 5.91
C PRO A 114 -2.91 16.16 5.84
N GLY A 115 -2.77 16.70 4.62
CA GLY A 115 -2.49 18.11 4.35
C GLY A 115 -1.03 18.54 4.48
N ARG A 116 -0.12 17.65 4.85
CA ARG A 116 1.31 17.94 5.02
C ARG A 116 2.15 17.27 3.93
N PRO A 117 3.34 17.82 3.56
CA PRO A 117 4.23 17.17 2.62
C PRO A 117 4.80 15.87 3.21
N PHE A 118 4.94 14.84 2.39
CA PHE A 118 5.66 13.63 2.74
C PHE A 118 7.12 13.78 2.33
N THR A 119 8.02 13.84 3.31
CA THR A 119 9.46 14.04 3.09
C THR A 119 10.24 12.97 3.83
N ILE A 120 11.16 12.32 3.12
CA ILE A 120 11.99 11.23 3.61
C ILE A 120 13.46 11.62 3.39
N ARG A 121 14.31 11.33 4.37
CA ARG A 121 15.77 11.34 4.21
C ARG A 121 16.23 9.92 3.97
N ASP A 122 17.02 9.71 2.91
CA ASP A 122 17.65 8.43 2.64
C ASP A 122 18.93 8.21 3.48
N THR A 123 19.52 7.02 3.35
CA THR A 123 20.75 6.65 4.08
C THR A 123 22.00 7.39 3.61
N GLU A 124 21.94 8.10 2.47
CA GLU A 124 23.00 8.96 1.94
C GLU A 124 22.82 10.42 2.39
N GLY A 125 21.72 10.73 3.10
CA GLY A 125 21.42 12.06 3.64
C GLY A 125 20.63 12.96 2.70
N PHE A 126 20.21 12.50 1.52
CA PHE A 126 19.38 13.27 0.60
C PHE A 126 17.92 13.27 1.01
N GLU A 127 17.27 14.42 0.83
CA GLU A 127 15.84 14.56 1.08
C GLU A 127 15.02 14.35 -0.20
N HIS A 128 14.05 13.45 -0.09
CA HIS A 128 13.07 13.15 -1.14
C HIS A 128 11.69 13.63 -0.71
N ARG A 129 11.01 14.39 -1.57
CA ARG A 129 9.68 14.92 -1.30
C ARG A 129 8.65 14.32 -2.25
N PHE A 130 7.56 13.77 -1.68
CA PHE A 130 6.53 13.02 -2.40
C PHE A 130 5.15 13.65 -2.22
N GLY A 131 4.90 14.80 -2.81
CA GLY A 131 3.58 15.43 -2.77
C GLY A 131 3.08 15.78 -1.36
N VAL A 132 1.76 15.95 -1.26
CA VAL A 132 1.05 16.26 -0.02
C VAL A 132 0.22 15.04 0.37
N VAL A 133 0.34 14.61 1.62
CA VAL A 133 -0.43 13.47 2.13
C VAL A 133 -1.91 13.78 2.09
N SER A 134 -2.69 12.93 1.44
CA SER A 134 -4.14 13.00 1.43
C SER A 134 -4.76 12.08 2.47
N ARG A 135 -4.12 10.94 2.75
CA ARG A 135 -4.57 9.98 3.77
C ARG A 135 -3.44 9.06 4.21
N LEU A 136 -3.49 8.67 5.47
CA LEU A 136 -2.71 7.58 6.05
C LEU A 136 -3.63 6.39 6.28
N MET A 137 -3.12 5.17 6.07
CA MET A 137 -3.85 3.95 6.38
C MET A 137 -2.88 2.91 6.96
N ARG A 138 -3.23 2.34 8.11
CA ARG A 138 -2.51 1.21 8.66
C ARG A 138 -2.81 -0.04 7.83
N LEU A 139 -1.76 -0.74 7.41
CA LEU A 139 -1.92 -2.01 6.71
C LEU A 139 -2.23 -3.14 7.69
N SER A 140 -2.97 -4.14 7.22
CA SER A 140 -3.22 -5.35 7.99
C SER A 140 -1.92 -6.16 8.13
N ALA A 141 -1.73 -6.78 9.29
CA ALA A 141 -0.64 -7.73 9.49
C ALA A 141 -0.93 -9.12 8.87
N GLU A 142 -2.20 -9.40 8.57
CA GLU A 142 -2.62 -10.66 7.97
C GLU A 142 -2.50 -10.59 6.45
N CYS A 143 -1.68 -11.48 5.89
CA CYS A 143 -1.48 -11.61 4.45
C CYS A 143 -1.82 -13.04 4.01
N PRO A 144 -2.44 -13.22 2.84
CA PRO A 144 -2.68 -14.54 2.28
C PRO A 144 -1.36 -15.22 1.88
N ASP A 145 -1.29 -16.55 2.01
CA ASP A 145 -0.22 -17.32 1.36
C ASP A 145 -0.41 -17.23 -0.16
N LEU A 146 0.64 -16.79 -0.84
CA LEU A 146 0.61 -16.67 -2.30
C LEU A 146 0.63 -18.03 -3.00
N ASN A 147 1.11 -19.10 -2.35
CA ASN A 147 1.08 -20.44 -2.95
C ASN A 147 -0.34 -20.97 -3.05
N GLY A 148 -0.73 -21.33 -4.25
CA GLY A 148 -2.08 -21.83 -4.55
C GLY A 148 -3.14 -20.72 -4.62
N LEU A 149 -2.77 -19.46 -4.43
CA LEU A 149 -3.72 -18.33 -4.43
C LEU A 149 -4.38 -18.18 -5.79
N LYS A 150 -5.71 -18.09 -5.79
CA LYS A 150 -6.47 -17.73 -6.97
C LYS A 150 -6.65 -16.22 -7.04
N ARG A 151 -6.67 -15.67 -8.25
CA ARG A 151 -6.83 -14.24 -8.49
C ARG A 151 -8.06 -13.64 -7.81
N GLN A 152 -9.18 -14.37 -7.80
CA GLN A 152 -10.41 -13.93 -7.17
C GLN A 152 -10.33 -13.81 -5.64
N ASP A 153 -9.39 -14.54 -5.02
CA ASP A 153 -9.19 -14.59 -3.57
C ASP A 153 -8.15 -13.58 -3.10
N LEU A 154 -7.50 -12.85 -4.03
CA LEU A 154 -6.49 -11.84 -3.72
C LEU A 154 -7.08 -10.62 -2.99
N GLY A 155 -8.36 -10.27 -3.27
CA GLY A 155 -8.95 -9.03 -2.75
C GLY A 155 -8.18 -7.79 -3.19
N ASP A 156 -8.09 -6.79 -2.31
CA ASP A 156 -7.36 -5.54 -2.56
C ASP A 156 -5.89 -5.59 -2.15
N PHE A 157 -5.32 -6.79 -1.96
CA PHE A 157 -3.90 -6.91 -1.68
C PHE A 157 -3.06 -6.52 -2.90
N VAL A 158 -1.95 -5.82 -2.63
CA VAL A 158 -0.91 -5.55 -3.62
C VAL A 158 0.44 -5.97 -3.04
N PHE A 159 1.18 -6.78 -3.79
CA PHE A 159 2.51 -7.23 -3.40
C PHE A 159 3.58 -6.70 -4.35
N ILE A 160 4.76 -6.47 -3.82
CA ILE A 160 5.97 -6.24 -4.61
C ILE A 160 6.80 -7.50 -4.56
N LEU A 161 7.08 -8.06 -5.72
CA LEU A 161 7.95 -9.21 -5.92
C LEU A 161 9.30 -8.74 -6.40
N ARG A 162 10.36 -9.01 -5.64
CA ARG A 162 11.73 -8.67 -6.04
C ARG A 162 12.41 -9.89 -6.64
N PHE A 163 12.98 -9.68 -7.81
CA PHE A 163 13.81 -10.66 -8.53
C PHE A 163 15.23 -10.11 -8.69
N ALA A 164 16.21 -10.93 -9.09
CA ALA A 164 17.59 -10.48 -9.25
C ALA A 164 17.78 -9.33 -10.27
N ALA A 165 16.92 -9.24 -11.30
CA ALA A 165 17.03 -8.25 -12.37
C ALA A 165 15.71 -7.58 -12.74
N ALA A 166 14.66 -7.80 -11.94
CA ALA A 166 13.34 -7.26 -12.18
C ALA A 166 12.62 -6.98 -10.86
N ILE A 167 11.59 -6.15 -10.94
CA ILE A 167 10.64 -5.93 -9.85
C ILE A 167 9.23 -6.13 -10.41
N GLY A 168 8.38 -6.84 -9.68
CA GLY A 168 6.99 -7.11 -10.05
C GLY A 168 6.03 -6.41 -9.11
N VAL A 169 4.93 -5.92 -9.65
CA VAL A 169 3.74 -5.54 -8.89
C VAL A 169 2.69 -6.61 -9.15
N LEU A 170 2.30 -7.32 -8.11
CA LEU A 170 1.27 -8.33 -8.13
C LEU A 170 0.01 -7.74 -7.51
N ASP A 171 -0.99 -7.55 -8.33
CA ASP A 171 -2.37 -7.20 -7.99
C ASP A 171 -3.32 -8.12 -8.79
N HIS A 172 -4.44 -7.64 -9.27
CA HIS A 172 -5.28 -8.40 -10.20
C HIS A 172 -4.61 -8.69 -11.55
N GLY A 173 -3.41 -8.16 -11.80
CA GLY A 173 -2.46 -8.51 -12.83
C GLY A 173 -1.09 -8.79 -12.22
N LEU A 174 -0.11 -9.11 -13.04
CA LEU A 174 1.31 -9.05 -12.67
C LEU A 174 2.02 -8.15 -13.66
N HIS A 175 2.61 -7.07 -13.15
CA HIS A 175 3.33 -6.08 -13.91
C HIS A 175 4.83 -6.21 -13.60
N LEU A 176 5.60 -6.79 -14.52
CA LEU A 176 7.05 -6.95 -14.39
C LEU A 176 7.81 -5.79 -15.05
N PHE A 177 8.74 -5.22 -14.32
CA PHE A 177 9.65 -4.17 -14.77
C PHE A 177 11.08 -4.73 -14.75
N ALA A 178 11.70 -4.90 -15.92
CA ALA A 178 13.06 -5.40 -16.06
C ALA A 178 13.96 -4.37 -16.73
N LYS A 179 15.25 -4.28 -16.31
CA LYS A 179 16.25 -3.43 -16.98
C LYS A 179 16.53 -3.96 -18.38
N GLU A 180 16.59 -3.08 -19.37
CA GLU A 180 16.69 -3.43 -20.79
C GLU A 180 17.95 -4.25 -21.16
N ASN A 181 19.01 -4.15 -20.36
CA ASN A 181 20.28 -4.84 -20.61
C ASN A 181 20.37 -6.30 -20.09
N ARG A 182 19.31 -6.83 -19.47
CA ARG A 182 19.25 -8.24 -19.07
C ARG A 182 18.00 -8.87 -19.62
N ARG A 183 18.15 -9.67 -20.67
CA ARG A 183 17.11 -10.61 -21.06
C ARG A 183 16.83 -11.50 -19.85
N VAL A 184 15.74 -11.24 -19.15
CA VAL A 184 15.12 -12.26 -18.32
C VAL A 184 14.67 -13.31 -19.32
N THR A 185 15.32 -14.47 -19.31
CA THR A 185 14.98 -15.56 -20.23
C THR A 185 13.66 -16.12 -19.71
N LEU A 186 12.56 -15.55 -20.22
CA LEU A 186 11.22 -16.04 -19.96
C LEU A 186 11.02 -17.25 -20.86
N ASN A 187 10.93 -18.43 -20.26
CA ASN A 187 10.53 -19.65 -20.96
C ASN A 187 9.01 -19.65 -21.23
N CYS A 188 8.51 -18.59 -21.84
CA CYS A 188 7.13 -18.53 -22.33
C CYS A 188 7.14 -18.18 -23.81
N SER A 189 6.21 -18.77 -24.56
CA SER A 189 5.99 -18.44 -25.97
C SER A 189 5.75 -16.93 -26.16
N PRO A 190 6.28 -16.31 -27.22
CA PRO A 190 6.38 -14.85 -27.36
C PRO A 190 5.07 -14.12 -27.71
N LEU A 191 3.91 -14.71 -27.50
CA LEU A 191 2.64 -14.20 -28.04
C LEU A 191 1.75 -13.38 -27.12
N VAL A 192 2.10 -13.17 -25.82
CA VAL A 192 1.24 -12.45 -24.89
C VAL A 192 2.05 -11.45 -24.06
N GLY A 193 2.37 -10.32 -24.62
CA GLY A 193 2.96 -9.20 -23.88
C GLY A 193 2.99 -7.93 -24.71
N LEU A 194 2.15 -6.97 -24.39
CA LEU A 194 2.29 -5.60 -24.90
C LEU A 194 3.55 -4.99 -24.27
N ARG A 195 4.58 -4.75 -25.09
CA ARG A 195 5.78 -4.04 -24.67
C ARG A 195 5.51 -2.53 -24.69
N ASN A 196 5.41 -1.91 -23.54
CA ASN A 196 5.42 -0.45 -23.43
C ASN A 196 6.76 0.00 -22.86
N GLN A 197 7.47 0.88 -23.59
CA GLN A 197 8.67 1.54 -23.12
C GLN A 197 8.25 2.79 -22.33
N LEU A 198 8.67 2.90 -21.09
CA LEU A 198 8.39 4.05 -20.24
C LEU A 198 9.67 4.85 -19.97
N PRO A 199 9.67 6.17 -20.15
CA PRO A 199 10.81 7.01 -19.80
C PRO A 199 10.92 7.13 -18.26
N THR A 200 12.11 6.93 -17.73
CA THR A 200 12.43 7.16 -16.32
C THR A 200 13.21 8.45 -16.13
N THR A 201 13.05 9.08 -14.96
CA THR A 201 13.75 10.31 -14.57
C THR A 201 15.26 10.13 -14.43
N SER A 202 15.76 8.90 -14.35
CA SER A 202 17.19 8.53 -14.17
C SER A 202 17.88 8.02 -15.42
N GLY A 203 17.26 8.08 -16.61
CA GLY A 203 17.87 7.63 -17.88
C GLY A 203 18.02 6.10 -18.04
N GLU A 204 17.60 5.31 -17.06
CA GLU A 204 17.53 3.85 -17.19
C GLU A 204 16.24 3.46 -17.91
N GLN A 205 16.35 2.70 -18.99
CA GLN A 205 15.20 2.17 -19.72
C GLN A 205 14.77 0.84 -19.11
N PHE A 206 13.47 0.75 -18.77
CA PHE A 206 12.85 -0.48 -18.29
C PHE A 206 11.82 -0.96 -19.29
N THR A 207 11.76 -2.27 -19.46
CA THR A 207 10.70 -2.92 -20.22
C THR A 207 9.63 -3.39 -19.25
N ARG A 208 8.38 -2.95 -19.45
CA ARG A 208 7.22 -3.45 -18.70
C ARG A 208 6.61 -4.62 -19.46
N GLN A 209 6.28 -5.68 -18.74
CA GLN A 209 5.53 -6.82 -19.22
C GLN A 209 4.35 -7.07 -18.30
N ASP A 210 3.16 -7.17 -18.87
CA ASP A 210 1.93 -7.34 -18.13
C ASP A 210 1.39 -8.77 -18.35
N TYR A 211 1.04 -9.45 -17.26
CA TYR A 211 0.49 -10.80 -17.28
C TYR A 211 -0.89 -10.81 -16.61
N SER A 212 -1.85 -11.40 -17.29
CA SER A 212 -3.14 -11.75 -16.69
C SER A 212 -3.01 -13.16 -16.11
N TRP A 213 -3.04 -13.29 -14.80
CA TRP A 213 -2.92 -14.57 -14.10
C TRP A 213 -4.27 -15.03 -13.56
N GLN A 214 -4.43 -16.33 -13.37
CA GLN A 214 -5.60 -16.94 -12.75
C GLN A 214 -5.28 -17.55 -11.37
N ARG A 215 -4.11 -18.19 -11.28
CA ARG A 215 -3.65 -18.85 -10.07
C ARG A 215 -2.12 -18.80 -9.97
N ILE A 216 -1.63 -18.60 -8.79
CA ILE A 216 -0.21 -18.72 -8.44
C ILE A 216 0.00 -20.14 -7.93
N GLU A 217 0.88 -20.92 -8.58
CA GLU A 217 1.21 -22.27 -8.15
C GLU A 217 2.29 -22.25 -7.07
N LYS A 218 3.35 -21.41 -7.29
CA LYS A 218 4.46 -21.21 -6.36
C LYS A 218 4.90 -19.75 -6.35
N CYS A 219 5.04 -19.19 -5.17
CA CYS A 219 5.58 -17.85 -4.95
C CYS A 219 6.15 -17.75 -3.53
N ARG A 220 7.40 -18.18 -3.34
CA ARG A 220 8.13 -18.03 -2.08
C ARG A 220 9.52 -17.47 -2.33
N PRO A 221 10.09 -16.75 -1.36
CA PRO A 221 11.50 -16.36 -1.45
C PRO A 221 12.41 -17.58 -1.64
N GLY A 222 13.30 -17.50 -2.64
CA GLY A 222 14.20 -18.59 -3.04
C GLY A 222 13.62 -19.57 -4.06
N GLU A 223 12.33 -19.50 -4.39
CA GLU A 223 11.68 -20.35 -5.38
C GLU A 223 11.39 -19.58 -6.69
N GLU A 224 11.27 -20.32 -7.80
CA GLU A 224 10.82 -19.77 -9.06
C GLU A 224 9.32 -19.46 -9.00
N LEU A 225 8.92 -18.25 -9.45
CA LEU A 225 7.51 -17.91 -9.55
C LEU A 225 6.85 -18.73 -10.65
N GLU A 226 5.91 -19.59 -10.25
CA GLU A 226 5.09 -20.39 -11.16
C GLU A 226 3.63 -19.96 -11.08
N MET A 227 2.99 -19.72 -12.23
CA MET A 227 1.58 -19.29 -12.28
C MET A 227 0.85 -19.83 -13.51
N ILE A 228 -0.46 -19.94 -13.40
CA ILE A 228 -1.37 -20.19 -14.50
C ILE A 228 -1.88 -18.85 -15.01
N LEU A 229 -1.71 -18.61 -16.30
CA LEU A 229 -2.17 -17.39 -16.97
C LEU A 229 -3.66 -17.46 -17.36
N GLY A 230 -4.23 -16.32 -17.78
CA GLY A 230 -5.64 -16.19 -18.16
C GLY A 230 -6.09 -17.16 -19.27
N GLY A 231 -5.18 -17.60 -20.13
CA GLY A 231 -5.43 -18.63 -21.15
C GLY A 231 -5.27 -20.07 -20.69
N GLY A 232 -4.94 -20.34 -19.42
CA GLY A 232 -4.65 -21.66 -18.89
C GLY A 232 -3.21 -22.14 -19.11
N GLU A 233 -2.36 -21.32 -19.72
CA GLU A 233 -0.94 -21.63 -19.92
C GLU A 233 -0.17 -21.44 -18.61
N SER A 234 0.84 -22.29 -18.38
CA SER A 234 1.77 -22.16 -17.25
C SER A 234 2.90 -21.19 -17.61
N ALA A 235 3.22 -20.28 -16.72
CA ALA A 235 4.36 -19.36 -16.84
C ALA A 235 5.33 -19.54 -15.66
N ARG A 236 6.63 -19.41 -15.95
CA ARG A 236 7.73 -19.38 -14.98
C ARG A 236 8.52 -18.09 -15.17
N LEU A 237 8.64 -17.29 -14.11
CA LEU A 237 9.07 -15.90 -14.21
C LEU A 237 10.36 -15.57 -13.41
N GLY A 238 11.15 -16.56 -13.10
CA GLY A 238 12.40 -16.40 -12.37
C GLY A 238 12.25 -16.52 -10.85
N THR A 239 13.39 -16.53 -10.14
CA THR A 239 13.44 -16.76 -8.71
C THR A 239 13.05 -15.50 -7.93
N VAL A 240 12.03 -15.60 -7.08
CA VAL A 240 11.61 -14.56 -6.15
C VAL A 240 12.66 -14.41 -5.05
N GLN A 241 13.19 -13.23 -4.85
CA GLN A 241 14.13 -12.95 -3.75
C GLN A 241 13.41 -12.49 -2.50
N GLU A 242 12.39 -11.67 -2.67
CA GLU A 242 11.65 -11.05 -1.56
C GLU A 242 10.20 -10.76 -2.00
N ILE A 243 9.29 -10.88 -1.05
CA ILE A 243 7.88 -10.54 -1.20
C ILE A 243 7.57 -9.46 -0.16
N LEU A 244 7.11 -8.30 -0.62
CA LEU A 244 6.75 -7.18 0.23
C LEU A 244 5.28 -6.85 0.07
N VAL A 245 4.58 -6.63 1.16
CA VAL A 245 3.20 -6.15 1.14
C VAL A 245 3.23 -4.66 0.82
N ALA A 246 2.52 -4.26 -0.22
CA ALA A 246 2.43 -2.86 -0.60
C ALA A 246 1.08 -2.26 -0.25
N GLU A 247 0.01 -3.04 -0.29
CA GLU A 247 -1.32 -2.66 0.15
C GLU A 247 -2.08 -3.86 0.70
N THR A 248 -2.99 -3.60 1.62
CA THR A 248 -3.95 -4.58 2.14
C THR A 248 -5.37 -4.03 1.99
N PRO A 249 -6.41 -4.87 2.02
CA PRO A 249 -7.77 -4.40 2.15
C PRO A 249 -7.89 -3.41 3.32
N ASN A 250 -8.79 -2.44 3.16
CA ASN A 250 -9.01 -1.49 4.24
C ASN A 250 -9.63 -2.22 5.45
N PRO A 251 -8.95 -2.24 6.62
CA PRO A 251 -9.41 -3.00 7.79
C PRO A 251 -10.73 -2.47 8.41
N LEU A 252 -11.27 -1.37 7.88
CA LEU A 252 -12.56 -0.83 8.31
C LEU A 252 -13.74 -1.45 7.53
N PHE A 253 -13.48 -2.13 6.41
CA PHE A 253 -14.51 -2.66 5.50
C PHE A 253 -14.35 -4.17 5.24
N GLY A 254 -13.52 -4.86 6.03
CA GLY A 254 -13.30 -6.31 5.99
C GLY A 254 -14.27 -7.08 6.88
#